data_55345bb9eef636f2c114e17607d6ae04
#
_entry.id   55345bb9eef636f2c114e17607d6ae04
#
_cell.length_a   1.000
_cell.length_b   1.000
_cell.length_c   1.000
_cell.angle_alpha   90.00
_cell.angle_beta   90.00
_cell.angle_gamma   90.00
#
_symmetry.space_group_name_H-M   'P 1'
#
loop_
_entity.id
_entity.type
_entity.pdbx_description
1 polymer ?
#
loop_
_entity_poly.entity_id
_entity_poly.type
_entity_poly.pdbx_seq_one_letter_code
_entity_poly.pdbx_strand_id
1 'polypeptide(L)'
;MTPSTKMGAYLLVASDEGEKAKDSPHQFKATASNTAGRFDFFVATFAPRTGPPLHYHVHQDDTFYVLDGILTMQVGDDVFDIGPGDFLSIPPRVAHCFDNLHNGDAPVRAINLMTPGGILDMFDEMADVPPGPDQATALGEVAVRHGSLIVGPPLRVTLGLE
;
A
#
# COMPACT_ATOMS: atom_id res chain seq x y z
N MET A 1 -17.57 21.78 13.57
CA MET A 1 -18.30 20.52 13.49
C MET A 1 -17.56 19.62 12.51
N THR A 2 -16.93 18.57 13.00
CA THR A 2 -16.35 17.55 12.15
C THR A 2 -17.50 16.83 11.47
N PRO A 3 -17.59 16.78 10.12
CA PRO A 3 -18.62 15.99 9.50
C PRO A 3 -18.31 14.53 9.77
N SER A 4 -19.18 13.90 10.56
CA SER A 4 -19.15 12.45 10.65
C SER A 4 -19.30 11.86 9.25
N THR A 5 -18.64 10.75 9.00
CA THR A 5 -18.79 9.99 7.75
C THR A 5 -20.28 9.83 7.42
N LYS A 6 -20.71 10.50 6.33
CA LYS A 6 -22.10 10.39 5.86
C LYS A 6 -22.15 9.34 4.76
N MET A 7 -22.87 8.26 5.03
CA MET A 7 -23.23 7.27 4.01
C MET A 7 -24.60 7.62 3.43
N GLY A 8 -24.70 7.67 2.12
CA GLY A 8 -25.92 8.05 1.41
C GLY A 8 -25.62 8.38 -0.04
N ALA A 9 -25.99 9.57 -0.48
CA ALA A 9 -25.73 10.02 -1.83
C ALA A 9 -24.22 10.28 -2.11
N TYR A 10 -23.42 10.45 -1.08
CA TYR A 10 -21.97 10.67 -1.17
C TYR A 10 -21.26 10.19 0.11
N LEU A 11 -19.95 9.98 0.00
CA LEU A 11 -19.04 9.74 1.13
C LEU A 11 -18.21 11.00 1.38
N LEU A 12 -18.23 11.50 2.61
CA LEU A 12 -17.39 12.62 3.05
C LEU A 12 -16.62 12.17 4.30
N VAL A 13 -15.29 12.25 4.24
CA VAL A 13 -14.39 11.92 5.35
C VAL A 13 -13.49 13.13 5.61
N ALA A 14 -13.52 13.66 6.83
CA ALA A 14 -12.71 14.81 7.20
C ALA A 14 -11.20 14.50 7.18
N SER A 15 -10.36 15.55 7.20
CA SER A 15 -8.91 15.41 7.08
C SER A 15 -8.29 14.56 8.20
N ASP A 16 -8.83 14.64 9.40
CA ASP A 16 -8.40 13.91 10.59
C ASP A 16 -9.16 12.60 10.82
N GLU A 17 -10.14 12.29 9.98
CA GLU A 17 -10.95 11.09 10.03
C GLU A 17 -10.48 10.05 9.00
N GLY A 18 -10.93 8.83 9.18
CA GLY A 18 -10.66 7.67 8.34
C GLY A 18 -10.28 6.45 9.17
N GLU A 19 -10.26 5.30 8.52
CA GLU A 19 -9.81 4.06 9.14
C GLU A 19 -8.29 3.93 9.04
N LYS A 20 -7.69 3.33 10.06
CA LYS A 20 -6.28 2.96 10.04
C LYS A 20 -6.17 1.45 10.03
N ALA A 21 -5.28 0.93 9.18
CA ALA A 21 -4.85 -0.44 9.30
C ALA A 21 -4.12 -0.64 10.63
N LYS A 22 -4.25 -1.83 11.22
CA LYS A 22 -3.56 -2.17 12.47
C LYS A 22 -2.05 -1.98 12.32
N ASP A 23 -1.43 -1.41 13.33
CA ASP A 23 0.01 -1.20 13.42
C ASP A 23 0.63 -0.46 12.20
N SER A 24 -0.18 0.38 11.53
CA SER A 24 0.21 1.10 10.33
C SER A 24 -0.11 2.58 10.42
N PRO A 25 0.74 3.46 9.87
CA PRO A 25 0.46 4.89 9.78
C PRO A 25 -0.48 5.25 8.60
N HIS A 26 -0.87 4.28 7.77
CA HIS A 26 -1.71 4.52 6.61
C HIS A 26 -3.13 4.91 7.03
N GLN A 27 -3.64 6.01 6.46
CA GLN A 27 -4.98 6.53 6.74
C GLN A 27 -5.90 6.31 5.53
N PHE A 28 -6.87 5.41 5.71
CA PHE A 28 -7.87 5.09 4.69
C PHE A 28 -9.01 6.10 4.73
N LYS A 29 -9.27 6.76 3.61
CA LYS A 29 -10.41 7.67 3.41
C LYS A 29 -11.61 6.94 2.83
N ALA A 30 -11.36 5.95 2.00
CA ALA A 30 -12.38 5.07 1.45
C ALA A 30 -11.88 3.63 1.48
N THR A 31 -12.77 2.69 1.71
CA THR A 31 -12.49 1.26 1.76
C THR A 31 -13.53 0.47 0.98
N ALA A 32 -13.27 -0.79 0.73
CA ALA A 32 -14.26 -1.69 0.10
C ALA A 32 -15.59 -1.67 0.86
N SER A 33 -15.57 -1.54 2.19
CA SER A 33 -16.78 -1.56 3.01
C SER A 33 -17.70 -0.34 2.82
N ASN A 34 -17.14 0.84 2.49
CA ASN A 34 -17.92 2.07 2.30
C ASN A 34 -17.99 2.55 0.84
N THR A 35 -17.43 1.78 -0.07
CA THR A 35 -17.50 2.03 -1.53
C THR A 35 -18.22 0.91 -2.30
N ALA A 36 -18.88 0.00 -1.61
CA ALA A 36 -19.46 -1.22 -2.22
C ALA A 36 -18.40 -2.02 -3.02
N GLY A 37 -17.20 -2.17 -2.47
CA GLY A 37 -16.11 -2.94 -3.06
C GLY A 37 -15.35 -2.25 -4.19
N ARG A 38 -15.71 -1.01 -4.57
CA ARG A 38 -15.18 -0.40 -5.78
C ARG A 38 -13.72 0.03 -5.68
N PHE A 39 -13.31 0.57 -4.53
CA PHE A 39 -11.94 1.02 -4.33
C PHE A 39 -11.59 1.17 -2.85
N ASP A 40 -10.29 1.14 -2.57
CA ASP A 40 -9.69 1.71 -1.37
C ASP A 40 -8.89 2.94 -1.76
N PHE A 41 -9.02 4.02 -1.01
CA PHE A 41 -8.23 5.23 -1.16
C PHE A 41 -7.61 5.56 0.19
N PHE A 42 -6.29 5.61 0.25
CA PHE A 42 -5.59 5.95 1.49
C PHE A 42 -4.39 6.85 1.28
N VAL A 43 -4.09 7.63 2.30
CA VAL A 43 -2.83 8.36 2.40
C VAL A 43 -1.82 7.44 3.04
N ALA A 44 -0.90 6.96 2.24
CA ALA A 44 0.19 6.11 2.68
C ALA A 44 1.34 6.93 3.24
N THR A 45 1.96 6.43 4.30
CA THR A 45 3.17 6.97 4.88
C THR A 45 4.20 5.85 4.96
N PHE A 46 5.27 5.97 4.19
CA PHE A 46 6.32 4.96 4.10
C PHE A 46 7.55 5.43 4.87
N ALA A 47 7.84 4.75 5.96
CA ALA A 47 9.03 5.03 6.77
C ALA A 47 10.32 4.76 5.96
N PRO A 48 11.46 5.35 6.37
CA PRO A 48 12.74 5.08 5.72
C PRO A 48 13.08 3.59 5.71
N ARG A 49 13.60 3.11 4.59
CA ARG A 49 14.01 1.72 4.37
C ARG A 49 12.91 0.70 4.65
N THR A 50 11.70 1.04 4.28
CA THR A 50 10.57 0.12 4.35
C THR A 50 9.90 0.01 3.00
N GLY A 51 9.52 -1.20 2.66
CA GLY A 51 8.79 -1.52 1.45
C GLY A 51 8.42 -3.00 1.44
N PRO A 52 7.39 -3.36 0.70
CA PRO A 52 6.96 -4.75 0.58
C PRO A 52 7.96 -5.57 -0.23
N PRO A 53 7.92 -6.90 -0.10
CA PRO A 53 8.57 -7.77 -1.07
C PRO A 53 7.97 -7.60 -2.46
N LEU A 54 8.68 -8.03 -3.49
CA LEU A 54 8.17 -8.05 -4.87
C LEU A 54 6.92 -8.92 -4.94
N HIS A 55 5.81 -8.33 -5.39
CA HIS A 55 4.50 -8.98 -5.42
C HIS A 55 3.66 -8.48 -6.59
N TYR A 56 2.57 -9.15 -6.88
CA TYR A 56 1.52 -8.65 -7.78
C TYR A 56 0.14 -8.91 -7.21
N HIS A 57 -0.82 -8.09 -7.62
CA HIS A 57 -2.23 -8.27 -7.33
C HIS A 57 -2.92 -8.96 -8.51
N VAL A 58 -3.71 -9.99 -8.25
CA VAL A 58 -4.35 -10.77 -9.31
C VAL A 58 -5.46 -9.97 -10.02
N HIS A 59 -6.19 -9.14 -9.26
CA HIS A 59 -7.40 -8.46 -9.74
C HIS A 59 -7.38 -6.95 -9.57
N GLN A 60 -6.36 -6.37 -8.91
CA GLN A 60 -6.35 -4.96 -8.54
C GLN A 60 -5.36 -4.18 -9.38
N ASP A 61 -5.79 -2.98 -9.81
CA ASP A 61 -4.87 -1.90 -10.16
C ASP A 61 -4.34 -1.30 -8.86
N ASP A 62 -3.05 -1.03 -8.83
CA ASP A 62 -2.36 -0.38 -7.72
C ASP A 62 -1.81 0.95 -8.22
N THR A 63 -2.38 2.05 -7.72
CA THR A 63 -2.10 3.39 -8.22
C THR A 63 -1.52 4.27 -7.13
N PHE A 64 -0.45 4.98 -7.48
CA PHE A 64 0.29 5.90 -6.60
C PHE A 64 0.26 7.31 -7.15
N TYR A 65 0.08 8.27 -6.27
CA TYR A 65 0.32 9.69 -6.53
C TYR A 65 1.14 10.27 -5.37
N VAL A 66 2.38 10.65 -5.63
CA VAL A 66 3.29 11.10 -4.58
C VAL A 66 2.92 12.50 -4.13
N LEU A 67 2.84 12.70 -2.80
CA LEU A 67 2.58 13.99 -2.17
C LEU A 67 3.88 14.62 -1.66
N ASP A 68 4.77 13.83 -1.08
CA ASP A 68 5.99 14.29 -0.45
C ASP A 68 7.07 13.19 -0.42
N GLY A 69 8.31 13.57 -0.70
CA GLY A 69 9.45 12.65 -0.77
C GLY A 69 9.62 11.95 -2.12
N ILE A 70 10.62 11.11 -2.20
CA ILE A 70 10.96 10.31 -3.39
C ILE A 70 10.76 8.84 -3.06
N LEU A 71 9.96 8.16 -3.83
CA LEU A 71 9.72 6.71 -3.72
C LEU A 71 10.42 5.99 -4.86
N THR A 72 11.29 5.04 -4.52
CA THR A 72 11.93 4.18 -5.52
C THR A 72 11.02 3.00 -5.79
N MET A 73 10.67 2.81 -7.05
CA MET A 73 9.77 1.76 -7.53
C MET A 73 10.54 0.72 -8.33
N GLN A 74 10.12 -0.53 -8.20
CA GLN A 74 10.41 -1.59 -9.16
C GLN A 74 9.09 -2.04 -9.78
N VAL A 75 9.01 -2.02 -11.11
CA VAL A 75 7.85 -2.52 -11.87
C VAL A 75 8.39 -3.46 -12.95
N GLY A 76 8.11 -4.75 -12.83
CA GLY A 76 8.81 -5.76 -13.62
C GLY A 76 10.31 -5.68 -13.37
N ASP A 77 11.08 -5.48 -14.44
CA ASP A 77 12.54 -5.34 -14.38
C ASP A 77 13.00 -3.87 -14.30
N ASP A 78 12.08 -2.91 -14.43
CA ASP A 78 12.40 -1.49 -14.41
C ASP A 78 12.48 -0.97 -12.98
N VAL A 79 13.53 -0.21 -12.67
CA VAL A 79 13.70 0.49 -11.38
C VAL A 79 13.83 1.97 -11.66
N PHE A 80 13.00 2.77 -11.02
CA PHE A 80 12.94 4.23 -11.20
C PHE A 80 12.39 4.93 -9.96
N ASP A 81 12.65 6.22 -9.86
CA ASP A 81 12.13 7.09 -8.81
C ASP A 81 10.89 7.85 -9.27
N ILE A 82 9.93 8.01 -8.36
CA ILE A 82 8.79 8.91 -8.50
C ILE A 82 8.77 9.91 -7.35
N GLY A 83 8.45 11.16 -7.65
CA GLY A 83 8.43 12.29 -6.71
C GLY A 83 7.11 13.03 -6.69
N PRO A 84 7.02 14.12 -5.90
CA PRO A 84 5.78 14.87 -5.72
C PRO A 84 5.13 15.27 -7.05
N GLY A 85 3.85 14.91 -7.22
CA GLY A 85 3.08 15.16 -8.43
C GLY A 85 3.16 14.04 -9.48
N ASP A 86 4.06 13.08 -9.32
CA ASP A 86 4.13 11.93 -10.22
C ASP A 86 2.98 10.94 -9.94
N PHE A 87 2.46 10.38 -11.02
CA PHE A 87 1.39 9.40 -11.03
C PHE A 87 1.89 8.10 -11.65
N LEU A 88 1.66 6.99 -10.94
CA LEU A 88 1.99 5.65 -11.42
C LEU A 88 0.79 4.73 -11.20
N SER A 89 0.34 4.05 -12.23
CA SER A 89 -0.69 3.01 -12.11
C SER A 89 -0.15 1.68 -12.63
N ILE A 90 -0.27 0.65 -11.79
CA ILE A 90 0.22 -0.69 -12.07
C ILE A 90 -0.98 -1.60 -12.25
N PRO A 91 -1.16 -2.19 -13.45
CA PRO A 91 -2.30 -3.06 -13.72
C PRO A 91 -2.17 -4.40 -12.98
N PRO A 92 -3.27 -5.17 -12.90
CA PRO A 92 -3.24 -6.52 -12.34
C PRO A 92 -2.14 -7.40 -12.95
N ARG A 93 -1.57 -8.27 -12.13
CA ARG A 93 -0.57 -9.29 -12.52
C ARG A 93 0.80 -8.75 -12.94
N VAL A 94 1.07 -7.48 -12.76
CA VAL A 94 2.40 -6.89 -12.96
C VAL A 94 3.13 -6.84 -11.63
N ALA A 95 4.25 -7.54 -11.55
CA ALA A 95 5.07 -7.60 -10.34
C ALA A 95 5.68 -6.23 -10.03
N HIS A 96 5.58 -5.81 -8.78
CA HIS A 96 6.11 -4.53 -8.32
C HIS A 96 6.45 -4.54 -6.84
N CYS A 97 7.31 -3.64 -6.46
CA CYS A 97 7.58 -3.26 -5.08
C CYS A 97 8.14 -1.84 -5.04
N PHE A 98 8.35 -1.32 -3.86
CA PHE A 98 8.91 0.02 -3.65
C PHE A 98 9.67 0.10 -2.34
N ASP A 99 10.47 1.15 -2.19
CA ASP A 99 11.18 1.43 -0.96
C ASP A 99 11.45 2.93 -0.81
N ASN A 100 11.54 3.40 0.44
CA ASN A 100 11.95 4.76 0.75
C ASN A 100 13.47 4.79 0.98
N LEU A 101 14.24 5.01 -0.11
CA LEU A 101 15.71 4.90 -0.11
C LEU A 101 16.45 6.24 -0.06
N HIS A 102 15.80 7.34 -0.47
CA HIS A 102 16.48 8.59 -0.78
C HIS A 102 16.14 9.80 0.12
N ASN A 103 15.32 9.59 1.16
CA ASN A 103 14.81 10.70 1.98
C ASN A 103 15.47 10.80 3.38
N GLY A 104 16.60 10.13 3.59
CA GLY A 104 17.24 10.07 4.91
C GLY A 104 16.29 9.46 5.94
N ASP A 105 16.00 10.20 7.00
CA ASP A 105 15.07 9.78 8.07
C ASP A 105 13.63 10.26 7.85
N ALA A 106 13.33 10.90 6.71
CA ALA A 106 12.00 11.40 6.42
C ALA A 106 11.11 10.31 5.76
N PRO A 107 9.82 10.27 6.12
CA PRO A 107 8.87 9.39 5.42
C PRO A 107 8.55 9.92 4.02
N VAL A 108 8.10 9.02 3.14
CA VAL A 108 7.42 9.36 1.90
C VAL A 108 5.92 9.32 2.15
N ARG A 109 5.20 10.31 1.62
CA ARG A 109 3.74 10.33 1.64
C ARG A 109 3.20 10.26 0.22
N ALA A 110 2.22 9.40 0.04
CA ALA A 110 1.58 9.20 -1.25
C ALA A 110 0.09 8.89 -1.07
N ILE A 111 -0.71 9.24 -2.06
CA ILE A 111 -2.04 8.64 -2.21
C ILE A 111 -1.85 7.28 -2.86
N ASN A 112 -2.48 6.27 -2.28
CA ASN A 112 -2.56 4.94 -2.88
C ASN A 112 -4.03 4.58 -3.12
N LEU A 113 -4.34 4.23 -4.34
CA LEU A 113 -5.67 3.85 -4.79
C LEU A 113 -5.64 2.42 -5.28
N MET A 114 -6.45 1.56 -4.66
CA MET A 114 -6.63 0.17 -5.07
C MET A 114 -8.00 -0.04 -5.68
N THR A 115 -8.07 -0.55 -6.88
CA THR A 115 -9.32 -0.82 -7.60
C THR A 115 -9.35 -2.23 -8.19
N PRO A 116 -10.30 -3.11 -7.77
CA PRO A 116 -11.27 -2.95 -6.67
C PRO A 116 -10.62 -2.80 -5.29
N GLY A 117 -11.42 -2.47 -4.28
CA GLY A 117 -10.96 -2.36 -2.90
C GLY A 117 -10.69 -3.70 -2.23
N GLY A 118 -10.27 -3.66 -0.94
CA GLY A 118 -10.03 -4.83 -0.10
C GLY A 118 -8.64 -4.91 0.53
N ILE A 119 -7.74 -3.96 0.23
CA ILE A 119 -6.37 -4.00 0.74
C ILE A 119 -6.30 -3.78 2.27
N LEU A 120 -7.24 -3.01 2.84
CA LEU A 120 -7.29 -2.79 4.28
C LEU A 120 -7.46 -4.11 5.05
N ASP A 121 -8.35 -4.98 4.60
CA ASP A 121 -8.59 -6.27 5.23
C ASP A 121 -7.33 -7.15 5.18
N MET A 122 -6.57 -7.11 4.09
CA MET A 122 -5.30 -7.81 3.98
C MET A 122 -4.27 -7.26 4.98
N PHE A 123 -4.15 -5.93 5.09
CA PHE A 123 -3.22 -5.32 6.04
C PHE A 123 -3.57 -5.66 7.48
N ASP A 124 -4.84 -5.63 7.85
CA ASP A 124 -5.29 -5.98 9.19
C ASP A 124 -5.01 -7.44 9.53
N GLU A 125 -5.24 -8.35 8.59
CA GLU A 125 -4.94 -9.77 8.78
C GLU A 125 -3.43 -10.04 8.85
N MET A 126 -2.63 -9.33 8.04
CA MET A 126 -1.16 -9.40 8.11
C MET A 126 -0.62 -8.93 9.47
N ALA A 127 -1.21 -7.87 10.03
CA ALA A 127 -0.81 -7.35 11.35
C ALA A 127 -1.07 -8.35 12.50
N ASP A 128 -2.02 -9.26 12.32
CA ASP A 128 -2.33 -10.32 13.29
C ASP A 128 -1.38 -11.53 13.21
N VAL A 129 -0.51 -11.59 12.19
CA VAL A 129 0.47 -12.68 12.06
C VAL A 129 1.59 -12.49 13.10
N PRO A 130 1.78 -13.43 14.02
CA PRO A 130 2.80 -13.29 15.06
C PRO A 130 4.21 -13.34 14.48
N PRO A 131 5.17 -12.64 15.12
CA PRO A 131 6.56 -12.77 14.75
C PRO A 131 7.08 -14.19 15.07
N GLY A 132 8.00 -14.67 14.24
CA GLY A 132 8.60 -15.98 14.44
C GLY A 132 9.16 -16.60 13.16
N PRO A 133 9.69 -17.81 13.23
CA PRO A 133 10.33 -18.47 12.09
C PRO A 133 9.36 -18.74 10.91
N ASP A 134 8.07 -18.90 11.20
CA ASP A 134 7.04 -19.19 10.21
C ASP A 134 6.31 -17.94 9.70
N GLN A 135 6.70 -16.75 10.17
CA GLN A 135 6.02 -15.49 9.85
C GLN A 135 5.97 -15.22 8.34
N ALA A 136 7.08 -15.40 7.64
CA ALA A 136 7.13 -15.15 6.20
C ALA A 136 6.16 -16.05 5.41
N THR A 137 6.05 -17.31 5.79
CA THR A 137 5.10 -18.26 5.19
C THR A 137 3.67 -17.85 5.49
N ALA A 138 3.36 -17.49 6.73
CA ALA A 138 2.02 -17.07 7.12
C ALA A 138 1.59 -15.76 6.43
N LEU A 139 2.48 -14.79 6.30
CA LEU A 139 2.22 -13.55 5.53
C LEU A 139 1.94 -13.85 4.05
N GLY A 140 2.69 -14.78 3.46
CA GLY A 140 2.45 -15.22 2.09
C GLY A 140 1.08 -15.87 1.91
N GLU A 141 0.63 -16.66 2.87
CA GLU A 141 -0.70 -17.29 2.86
C GLU A 141 -1.81 -16.24 2.99
N VAL A 142 -1.64 -15.24 3.85
CA VAL A 142 -2.57 -14.10 3.94
C VAL A 142 -2.65 -13.38 2.59
N ALA A 143 -1.51 -13.05 1.99
CA ALA A 143 -1.46 -12.38 0.69
C ALA A 143 -2.27 -13.17 -0.36
N VAL A 144 -2.04 -14.46 -0.47
CA VAL A 144 -2.75 -15.33 -1.44
C VAL A 144 -4.27 -15.31 -1.22
N ARG A 145 -4.74 -15.38 0.02
CA ARG A 145 -6.18 -15.31 0.33
C ARG A 145 -6.82 -14.00 -0.14
N HIS A 146 -6.05 -12.92 -0.16
CA HIS A 146 -6.48 -11.60 -0.63
C HIS A 146 -6.11 -11.29 -2.09
N GLY A 147 -5.70 -12.30 -2.84
CA GLY A 147 -5.39 -12.14 -4.26
C GLY A 147 -4.08 -11.42 -4.56
N SER A 148 -3.11 -11.47 -3.63
CA SER A 148 -1.76 -10.96 -3.82
C SER A 148 -0.75 -12.10 -3.74
N LEU A 149 0.24 -12.12 -4.61
CA LEU A 149 1.27 -13.14 -4.64
C LEU A 149 2.65 -12.50 -4.47
N ILE A 150 3.40 -13.00 -3.48
CA ILE A 150 4.80 -12.61 -3.27
C ILE A 150 5.67 -13.45 -4.21
N VAL A 151 6.48 -12.78 -5.04
CA VAL A 151 7.28 -13.42 -6.10
C VAL A 151 8.76 -13.09 -6.04
N GLY A 152 9.19 -12.30 -5.08
CA GLY A 152 10.60 -11.94 -4.92
C GLY A 152 10.88 -11.17 -3.63
N PRO A 153 12.14 -10.78 -3.41
CA PRO A 153 12.55 -10.07 -2.21
C PRO A 153 12.14 -8.59 -2.24
N PRO A 154 12.25 -7.87 -1.11
CA PRO A 154 12.16 -6.41 -1.09
C PRO A 154 13.21 -5.75 -1.99
N LEU A 155 12.90 -4.54 -2.49
CA LEU A 155 13.75 -3.82 -3.43
C LEU A 155 15.17 -3.58 -2.90
N ARG A 156 15.32 -3.19 -1.63
CA ARG A 156 16.63 -2.94 -1.02
C ARG A 156 17.53 -4.19 -1.01
N VAL A 157 16.92 -5.38 -0.88
CA VAL A 157 17.65 -6.67 -0.98
C VAL A 157 18.12 -6.89 -2.42
N THR A 158 17.25 -6.67 -3.40
CA THR A 158 17.58 -6.78 -4.83
C THR A 158 18.71 -5.82 -5.22
N LEU A 159 18.74 -4.62 -4.62
CA LEU A 159 19.75 -3.60 -4.87
C LEU A 159 21.03 -3.78 -4.03
N GLY A 160 21.09 -4.78 -3.14
CA GLY A 160 22.25 -5.04 -2.30
C GLY A 160 22.50 -3.96 -1.24
N LEU A 161 21.46 -3.33 -0.73
CA LEU A 161 21.52 -2.24 0.24
C LEU A 161 21.34 -2.71 1.71
N GLU A 162 21.24 -3.98 1.97
CA GLU A 162 21.23 -4.60 3.31
C GLU A 162 22.55 -5.26 3.63
#